data_7a08a4880912856845c63516977cbae0
#
_entry.id   7a08a4880912856845c63516977cbae0
#
_cell.length_a   1.000
_cell.length_b   1.000
_cell.length_c   1.000
_cell.angle_alpha   90.00
_cell.angle_beta   90.00
_cell.angle_gamma   90.00
#
_symmetry.space_group_name_H-M   'P 1'
#
loop_
_entity.id
_entity.type
_entity.pdbx_description
1 polymer ?
#
loop_
_entity_poly.entity_id
_entity_poly.type
_entity_poly.pdbx_seq_one_letter_code
_entity_poly.pdbx_strand_id
1 'polypeptide(L)'
;MSSDSKKEAVEKKPEESKPTETKPSEKPTAAKPDATKPAAAKPAPAKKPAPVKEEPELPAFEKGIADKIIEKFGEKTTISFVKPDRVGIKVGRDDIHNVAEFARDTLNYDHVDSVAGVDYPADKEIEVVYHLSSYTDPTLSRQILELATRAQREEDPIPGNDATKLPSLRDIFYSVEFHEREVFEMLGVYFEGHPDNRRLLLPEDWADLPPLRKDFRNKGR
;
A
#
# COMPACT_ATOMS: atom_id res chain seq x y z
N MET A 1 6.76 28.40 -63.77
CA MET A 1 5.65 27.70 -64.43
C MET A 1 4.84 27.14 -63.29
N SER A 2 3.92 27.87 -62.70
CA SER A 2 2.48 27.98 -63.07
C SER A 2 1.86 26.59 -63.10
N SER A 3 0.87 26.24 -62.33
CA SER A 3 -0.42 26.82 -62.01
C SER A 3 -1.08 25.96 -60.92
N ASP A 4 -1.64 26.47 -59.83
CA ASP A 4 -2.98 27.02 -59.66
C ASP A 4 -4.15 26.11 -60.08
N SER A 5 -4.98 25.77 -59.06
CA SER A 5 -6.45 25.69 -59.07
C SER A 5 -6.90 25.00 -57.77
N LYS A 6 -7.40 25.65 -56.78
CA LYS A 6 -8.61 26.41 -56.46
C LYS A 6 -9.92 25.59 -56.49
N LYS A 7 -10.64 25.69 -55.33
CA LYS A 7 -12.08 25.56 -55.04
C LYS A 7 -12.63 24.14 -54.81
N GLU A 8 -13.55 23.85 -53.87
CA GLU A 8 -14.66 24.65 -53.36
C GLU A 8 -15.19 24.03 -52.06
N ALA A 9 -15.68 24.88 -51.18
CA ALA A 9 -16.40 24.58 -49.93
C ALA A 9 -17.84 24.12 -50.25
N VAL A 10 -18.38 23.23 -49.40
CA VAL A 10 -19.82 23.18 -49.18
C VAL A 10 -20.09 22.99 -47.70
N GLU A 11 -20.61 24.04 -47.13
CA GLU A 11 -21.27 24.24 -45.85
C GLU A 11 -22.66 23.59 -45.88
N LYS A 12 -23.01 22.85 -44.79
CA LYS A 12 -24.40 22.71 -44.33
C LYS A 12 -24.45 22.27 -42.87
N LYS A 13 -24.83 23.20 -42.02
CA LYS A 13 -25.59 23.09 -40.77
C LYS A 13 -27.04 23.55 -41.16
N PRO A 14 -28.08 23.41 -40.29
CA PRO A 14 -28.29 22.73 -39.03
C PRO A 14 -29.58 21.88 -39.00
N GLU A 15 -29.83 21.16 -37.92
CA GLU A 15 -31.20 21.08 -37.35
C GLU A 15 -31.19 20.69 -35.86
N GLU A 16 -31.81 21.57 -35.17
CA GLU A 16 -32.11 21.69 -33.75
C GLU A 16 -33.39 20.93 -33.45
N SER A 17 -33.45 20.15 -32.38
CA SER A 17 -34.70 19.88 -31.65
C SER A 17 -34.46 19.53 -30.21
N LYS A 18 -34.72 20.46 -29.34
CA LYS A 18 -35.15 20.34 -27.94
C LYS A 18 -36.70 20.39 -27.89
N PRO A 19 -37.37 20.25 -26.74
CA PRO A 19 -37.21 19.42 -25.55
C PRO A 19 -38.54 18.70 -25.17
N THR A 20 -38.54 17.84 -24.19
CA THR A 20 -39.80 17.60 -23.42
C THR A 20 -39.48 17.36 -21.94
N GLU A 21 -39.80 18.35 -21.17
CA GLU A 21 -40.03 18.32 -19.73
C GLU A 21 -41.24 17.45 -19.39
N THR A 22 -41.17 16.73 -18.29
CA THR A 22 -42.32 16.48 -17.43
C THR A 22 -41.87 16.24 -15.99
N LYS A 23 -42.16 17.20 -15.14
CA LYS A 23 -42.44 17.14 -13.69
C LYS A 23 -43.94 17.35 -13.52
N PRO A 24 -44.60 17.24 -12.36
CA PRO A 24 -44.33 16.61 -11.07
C PRO A 24 -45.59 15.90 -10.49
N SER A 25 -45.51 15.29 -9.33
CA SER A 25 -46.56 15.26 -8.30
C SER A 25 -46.06 14.37 -7.12
N GLU A 26 -46.06 14.74 -5.99
CA GLU A 26 -46.85 15.38 -4.95
C GLU A 26 -46.71 14.55 -3.66
N LYS A 27 -46.36 15.24 -2.58
CA LYS A 27 -46.50 14.82 -1.19
C LYS A 27 -47.96 14.88 -0.78
N PRO A 28 -48.39 14.15 0.27
CA PRO A 28 -48.85 14.81 1.48
C PRO A 28 -48.38 14.13 2.78
N THR A 29 -47.87 14.87 3.62
CA THR A 29 -48.15 15.50 4.92
C THR A 29 -49.16 14.80 5.87
N ALA A 30 -48.64 14.68 7.15
CA ALA A 30 -49.27 14.83 8.45
C ALA A 30 -50.02 13.64 9.06
N ALA A 31 -49.65 13.25 10.30
CA ALA A 31 -50.10 13.81 11.55
C ALA A 31 -49.53 13.05 12.75
N LYS A 32 -49.09 13.81 13.77
CA LYS A 32 -49.03 13.38 15.19
C LYS A 32 -50.44 13.57 15.81
N PRO A 33 -50.79 12.87 16.88
CA PRO A 33 -50.64 13.37 18.25
C PRO A 33 -50.29 12.29 19.28
N ASP A 34 -49.42 12.58 20.18
CA ASP A 34 -49.51 13.06 21.60
C ASP A 34 -50.06 12.08 22.66
N ALA A 35 -49.25 12.03 23.75
CA ALA A 35 -49.56 11.78 25.14
C ALA A 35 -49.79 10.32 25.63
N THR A 36 -48.94 9.76 26.43
CA THR A 36 -49.01 9.79 27.90
C THR A 36 -47.98 8.82 28.53
N LYS A 37 -47.20 9.34 29.50
CA LYS A 37 -46.44 8.63 30.53
C LYS A 37 -47.42 8.05 31.58
N PRO A 38 -47.15 7.02 32.44
CA PRO A 38 -45.98 7.02 33.33
C PRO A 38 -45.31 5.66 33.65
N ALA A 39 -44.09 5.79 34.05
CA ALA A 39 -43.28 5.06 35.06
C ALA A 39 -43.61 3.61 35.47
N ALA A 40 -42.59 2.75 35.28
CA ALA A 40 -42.21 1.79 36.32
C ALA A 40 -40.71 1.38 36.12
N ALA A 41 -39.89 1.77 37.06
CA ALA A 41 -38.52 1.39 37.19
C ALA A 41 -38.40 -0.13 37.42
N LYS A 42 -37.58 -0.82 36.61
CA LYS A 42 -37.03 -2.14 36.94
C LYS A 42 -35.53 -2.02 37.15
N PRO A 43 -34.97 -2.62 38.17
CA PRO A 43 -33.54 -2.51 38.49
C PRO A 43 -32.69 -3.18 37.43
N ALA A 44 -31.59 -2.54 37.08
CA ALA A 44 -30.59 -3.04 36.14
C ALA A 44 -29.97 -4.32 36.68
N PRO A 45 -29.81 -5.39 35.89
CA PRO A 45 -29.00 -6.54 36.29
C PRO A 45 -27.53 -6.14 36.32
N ALA A 46 -26.88 -6.51 37.41
CA ALA A 46 -25.45 -6.32 37.63
C ALA A 46 -24.63 -6.81 36.41
N LYS A 47 -23.78 -5.96 35.89
CA LYS A 47 -22.78 -6.32 34.89
C LYS A 47 -21.91 -7.44 35.44
N LYS A 48 -22.04 -8.63 34.86
CA LYS A 48 -21.04 -9.68 35.01
C LYS A 48 -19.69 -9.12 34.55
N PRO A 49 -18.59 -9.36 35.25
CA PRO A 49 -17.26 -8.98 34.76
C PRO A 49 -17.07 -9.63 33.39
N ALA A 50 -16.63 -8.82 32.41
CA ALA A 50 -16.27 -9.32 31.11
C ALA A 50 -15.18 -10.39 31.28
N PRO A 51 -15.23 -11.52 30.54
CA PRO A 51 -14.14 -12.49 30.60
C PRO A 51 -12.86 -11.75 30.21
N VAL A 52 -11.84 -11.89 31.05
CA VAL A 52 -10.46 -11.51 30.75
C VAL A 52 -10.15 -12.23 29.44
N LYS A 53 -9.94 -11.51 28.36
CA LYS A 53 -9.40 -12.06 27.13
C LYS A 53 -8.01 -12.53 27.49
N GLU A 54 -7.84 -13.83 27.67
CA GLU A 54 -6.53 -14.46 27.62
C GLU A 54 -5.91 -14.02 26.30
N GLU A 55 -4.78 -13.33 26.34
CA GLU A 55 -4.01 -13.03 25.15
C GLU A 55 -3.68 -14.38 24.50
N PRO A 56 -4.02 -14.57 23.21
CA PRO A 56 -3.75 -15.83 22.54
C PRO A 56 -2.24 -16.10 22.63
N GLU A 57 -1.87 -17.27 23.12
CA GLU A 57 -0.47 -17.71 23.16
C GLU A 57 0.12 -17.54 21.75
N LEU A 58 1.22 -16.79 21.66
CA LEU A 58 1.91 -16.55 20.40
C LEU A 58 2.43 -17.89 19.85
N PRO A 59 2.28 -18.17 18.57
CA PRO A 59 2.79 -19.40 17.97
C PRO A 59 4.29 -19.53 18.23
N ALA A 60 4.71 -20.63 18.81
CA ALA A 60 6.08 -20.83 19.32
C ALA A 60 7.15 -20.79 18.23
N PHE A 61 6.80 -21.27 17.02
CA PHE A 61 7.70 -21.29 15.88
C PHE A 61 7.98 -19.88 15.36
N GLU A 62 6.93 -19.13 15.11
CA GLU A 62 6.99 -17.75 14.58
C GLU A 62 7.65 -16.80 15.59
N LYS A 63 7.36 -17.00 16.87
CA LYS A 63 8.06 -16.29 17.94
C LYS A 63 9.56 -16.58 17.93
N GLY A 64 9.96 -17.83 17.73
CA GLY A 64 11.37 -18.20 17.63
C GLY A 64 12.11 -17.53 16.47
N ILE A 65 11.43 -17.25 15.33
CA ILE A 65 11.99 -16.50 14.20
C ILE A 65 12.19 -15.04 14.62
N ALA A 66 11.16 -14.43 15.21
CA ALA A 66 11.22 -13.05 15.66
C ALA A 66 12.32 -12.84 16.72
N ASP A 67 12.41 -13.74 17.71
CA ASP A 67 13.40 -13.67 18.78
C ASP A 67 14.83 -13.75 18.24
N LYS A 68 15.12 -14.60 17.25
CA LYS A 68 16.44 -14.69 16.61
C LYS A 68 16.85 -13.39 15.91
N ILE A 69 15.92 -12.71 15.27
CA ILE A 69 16.20 -11.44 14.60
C ILE A 69 16.47 -10.35 15.64
N ILE A 70 15.65 -10.28 16.69
CA ILE A 70 15.85 -9.30 17.77
C ILE A 70 17.13 -9.57 18.55
N GLU A 71 17.45 -10.81 18.85
CA GLU A 71 18.71 -11.18 19.52
C GLU A 71 19.93 -10.66 18.76
N LYS A 72 19.89 -10.73 17.41
CA LYS A 72 21.01 -10.27 16.58
C LYS A 72 21.04 -8.77 16.36
N PHE A 73 19.89 -8.14 16.13
CA PHE A 73 19.82 -6.74 15.70
C PHE A 73 19.33 -5.77 16.79
N GLY A 74 18.75 -6.29 17.87
CA GLY A 74 18.34 -5.49 19.04
C GLY A 74 17.39 -4.36 18.70
N GLU A 75 17.76 -3.14 19.13
CA GLU A 75 16.94 -1.93 18.96
C GLU A 75 16.72 -1.47 17.53
N LYS A 76 17.47 -2.03 16.55
CA LYS A 76 17.35 -1.71 15.12
C LYS A 76 16.12 -2.35 14.47
N THR A 77 15.51 -3.29 15.18
CA THR A 77 14.34 -4.03 14.71
C THR A 77 13.23 -4.02 15.76
N THR A 78 11.99 -3.97 15.29
CA THR A 78 10.81 -3.98 16.17
C THR A 78 9.81 -4.98 15.65
N ILE A 79 9.30 -5.86 16.51
CA ILE A 79 8.22 -6.77 16.12
C ILE A 79 6.94 -5.95 15.90
N SER A 80 6.35 -6.07 14.72
CA SER A 80 5.04 -5.50 14.43
C SER A 80 3.92 -6.42 14.87
N PHE A 81 4.05 -7.69 14.57
CA PHE A 81 3.12 -8.74 14.98
C PHE A 81 3.74 -10.12 14.83
N VAL A 82 3.20 -11.06 15.60
CA VAL A 82 3.45 -12.49 15.44
C VAL A 82 2.09 -13.17 15.36
N LYS A 83 1.83 -13.85 14.26
CA LYS A 83 0.58 -14.56 13.97
C LYS A 83 0.91 -15.96 13.46
N PRO A 84 -0.04 -16.90 13.46
CA PRO A 84 0.16 -18.17 12.78
C PRO A 84 0.54 -17.95 11.32
N ASP A 85 1.60 -18.60 10.87
CA ASP A 85 2.14 -18.55 9.52
C ASP A 85 2.70 -17.17 9.07
N ARG A 86 2.82 -16.18 10.00
CA ARG A 86 3.28 -14.85 9.61
C ARG A 86 3.95 -14.08 10.74
N VAL A 87 5.13 -13.53 10.46
CA VAL A 87 5.89 -12.66 11.36
C VAL A 87 6.14 -11.33 10.69
N GLY A 88 5.80 -10.22 11.35
CA GLY A 88 6.07 -8.87 10.85
C GLY A 88 7.13 -8.16 11.69
N ILE A 89 8.17 -7.66 11.04
CA ILE A 89 9.29 -6.95 11.67
C ILE A 89 9.50 -5.62 10.97
N LYS A 90 9.55 -4.55 11.75
CA LYS A 90 9.98 -3.23 11.27
C LYS A 90 11.46 -3.08 11.44
N VAL A 91 12.11 -2.61 10.39
CA VAL A 91 13.56 -2.47 10.30
C VAL A 91 13.90 -1.05 9.89
N GLY A 92 14.92 -0.46 10.51
CA GLY A 92 15.45 0.82 10.09
C GLY A 92 15.98 0.77 8.65
N ARG A 93 15.89 1.90 7.94
CA ARG A 93 16.34 2.06 6.55
C ARG A 93 17.77 1.53 6.33
N ASP A 94 18.68 1.88 7.21
CA ASP A 94 20.10 1.57 7.05
C ASP A 94 20.45 0.11 7.38
N ASP A 95 19.55 -0.57 8.08
CA ASP A 95 19.76 -1.95 8.55
C ASP A 95 18.97 -3.00 7.76
N ILE A 96 18.06 -2.60 6.85
CA ILE A 96 17.21 -3.52 6.11
C ILE A 96 18.02 -4.53 5.29
N HIS A 97 19.12 -4.10 4.67
CA HIS A 97 20.00 -4.97 3.90
C HIS A 97 20.62 -6.05 4.78
N ASN A 98 21.16 -5.70 5.94
CA ASN A 98 21.78 -6.64 6.87
C ASN A 98 20.76 -7.65 7.46
N VAL A 99 19.54 -7.18 7.74
CA VAL A 99 18.47 -8.05 8.23
C VAL A 99 17.99 -9.01 7.14
N ALA A 100 17.87 -8.54 5.91
CA ALA A 100 17.50 -9.36 4.76
C ALA A 100 18.56 -10.45 4.46
N GLU A 101 19.83 -10.09 4.49
CA GLU A 101 20.94 -11.04 4.35
C GLU A 101 20.90 -12.11 5.45
N PHE A 102 20.68 -11.71 6.69
CA PHE A 102 20.52 -12.66 7.80
C PHE A 102 19.29 -13.55 7.63
N ALA A 103 18.17 -13.03 7.17
CA ALA A 103 16.99 -13.83 6.89
C ALA A 103 17.25 -14.88 5.83
N ARG A 104 18.00 -14.56 4.77
CA ARG A 104 18.40 -15.52 3.74
C ARG A 104 19.39 -16.56 4.29
N ASP A 105 20.48 -16.12 4.89
CA ASP A 105 21.63 -16.98 5.18
C ASP A 105 21.45 -17.83 6.44
N THR A 106 20.71 -17.32 7.42
CA THR A 106 20.56 -17.98 8.72
C THR A 106 19.18 -18.57 8.95
N LEU A 107 18.14 -17.89 8.43
CA LEU A 107 16.77 -18.34 8.62
C LEU A 107 16.20 -19.08 7.41
N ASN A 108 16.98 -19.22 6.33
CA ASN A 108 16.63 -19.92 5.07
C ASN A 108 15.41 -19.30 4.33
N TYR A 109 15.17 -18.02 4.47
CA TYR A 109 14.21 -17.28 3.62
C TYR A 109 14.90 -16.90 2.32
N ASP A 110 14.79 -17.73 1.30
CA ASP A 110 15.56 -17.63 0.07
C ASP A 110 14.85 -16.88 -1.06
N HIS A 111 13.60 -16.49 -0.84
CA HIS A 111 12.78 -15.85 -1.85
C HIS A 111 11.91 -14.71 -1.29
N VAL A 112 11.71 -13.68 -2.12
CA VAL A 112 10.71 -12.63 -1.87
C VAL A 112 9.53 -12.86 -2.80
N ASP A 113 8.37 -13.18 -2.24
CA ASP A 113 7.15 -13.46 -2.98
C ASP A 113 6.52 -12.20 -3.54
N SER A 114 6.60 -11.10 -2.78
CA SER A 114 6.06 -9.80 -3.20
C SER A 114 6.69 -8.66 -2.42
N VAL A 115 6.66 -7.47 -3.02
CA VAL A 115 7.02 -6.21 -2.37
C VAL A 115 5.82 -5.29 -2.46
N ALA A 116 5.37 -4.77 -1.32
CA ALA A 116 4.26 -3.84 -1.24
C ALA A 116 4.73 -2.48 -0.76
N GLY A 117 4.18 -1.41 -1.33
CA GLY A 117 4.43 -0.06 -0.86
C GLY A 117 3.16 0.56 -0.25
N VAL A 118 3.31 1.32 0.81
CA VAL A 118 2.21 2.01 1.50
C VAL A 118 2.58 3.48 1.72
N ASP A 119 1.74 4.37 1.22
CA ASP A 119 1.90 5.82 1.39
C ASP A 119 1.24 6.29 2.69
N TYR A 120 2.01 6.93 3.57
CA TYR A 120 1.56 7.55 4.83
C TYR A 120 1.75 9.08 4.77
N PRO A 121 0.85 9.84 4.13
CA PRO A 121 1.01 11.29 3.99
C PRO A 121 1.02 12.04 5.32
N ALA A 122 0.29 11.54 6.34
CA ALA A 122 0.24 12.14 7.66
C ALA A 122 1.59 12.08 8.39
N ASP A 123 2.31 10.98 8.21
CA ASP A 123 3.62 10.73 8.81
C ASP A 123 4.76 11.28 7.93
N LYS A 124 4.45 11.67 6.69
CA LYS A 124 5.41 12.02 5.64
C LYS A 124 6.40 10.89 5.35
N GLU A 125 5.90 9.68 5.31
CA GLU A 125 6.69 8.47 5.09
C GLU A 125 6.04 7.57 4.03
N ILE A 126 6.89 6.79 3.35
CA ILE A 126 6.49 5.65 2.54
C ILE A 126 7.07 4.40 3.19
N GLU A 127 6.24 3.41 3.45
CA GLU A 127 6.63 2.11 3.96
C GLU A 127 6.73 1.12 2.80
N VAL A 128 7.83 0.39 2.75
CA VAL A 128 8.02 -0.73 1.82
C VAL A 128 8.10 -2.00 2.62
N VAL A 129 7.29 -2.98 2.25
CA VAL A 129 7.13 -4.26 2.92
C VAL A 129 7.55 -5.37 1.98
N TYR A 130 8.56 -6.13 2.36
CA TYR A 130 9.02 -7.31 1.65
C TYR A 130 8.41 -8.55 2.31
N HIS A 131 7.74 -9.39 1.54
CA HIS A 131 7.18 -10.66 2.00
C HIS A 131 8.12 -11.78 1.58
N LEU A 132 8.82 -12.35 2.54
CA LEU A 132 9.80 -13.40 2.34
C LEU A 132 9.20 -14.77 2.62
N SER A 133 9.54 -15.72 1.79
CA SER A 133 9.23 -17.16 1.95
C SER A 133 10.45 -18.02 1.65
N SER A 134 10.30 -19.32 1.66
CA SER A 134 11.35 -20.25 1.23
C SER A 134 10.80 -21.25 0.23
N TYR A 135 11.53 -21.43 -0.88
CA TYR A 135 11.27 -22.49 -1.85
C TYR A 135 12.09 -23.74 -1.57
N THR A 136 13.22 -23.60 -0.86
CA THR A 136 14.10 -24.72 -0.56
C THR A 136 13.71 -25.45 0.72
N ASP A 137 13.10 -24.75 1.69
CA ASP A 137 12.66 -25.34 2.95
C ASP A 137 11.12 -25.49 3.00
N PRO A 138 10.60 -26.74 2.89
CA PRO A 138 9.15 -26.97 2.91
C PRO A 138 8.46 -26.53 4.22
N THR A 139 9.19 -26.41 5.33
CA THR A 139 8.64 -25.97 6.61
C THR A 139 8.36 -24.47 6.60
N LEU A 140 9.12 -23.72 5.82
CA LEU A 140 8.99 -22.27 5.66
C LEU A 140 8.13 -21.88 4.47
N SER A 141 7.73 -22.81 3.61
CA SER A 141 6.97 -22.50 2.38
C SER A 141 5.60 -21.86 2.63
N ARG A 142 5.06 -22.00 3.84
CA ARG A 142 3.81 -21.36 4.29
C ARG A 142 4.03 -20.25 5.32
N GLN A 143 5.28 -20.06 5.74
CA GLN A 143 5.66 -19.10 6.74
C GLN A 143 6.14 -17.82 6.08
N ILE A 144 5.42 -16.74 6.25
CA ILE A 144 5.78 -15.45 5.66
C ILE A 144 6.50 -14.60 6.70
N LEU A 145 7.72 -14.18 6.38
CA LEU A 145 8.43 -13.16 7.13
C LEU A 145 8.26 -11.80 6.41
N GLU A 146 7.60 -10.86 7.07
CA GLU A 146 7.45 -9.50 6.57
C GLU A 146 8.55 -8.62 7.14
N LEU A 147 9.35 -8.04 6.26
CA LEU A 147 10.32 -7.00 6.59
C LEU A 147 9.80 -5.66 6.09
N ALA A 148 9.40 -4.79 7.01
CA ALA A 148 8.89 -3.46 6.70
C ALA A 148 9.94 -2.41 6.99
N THR A 149 10.21 -1.53 6.05
CA THR A 149 11.10 -0.39 6.23
C THR A 149 10.43 0.89 5.77
N ARG A 150 10.81 2.02 6.36
CA ARG A 150 10.24 3.32 6.03
C ARG A 150 11.29 4.29 5.55
N ALA A 151 10.90 5.08 4.56
CA ALA A 151 11.69 6.19 4.04
C ALA A 151 10.87 7.47 4.07
N GLN A 152 11.55 8.61 4.19
CA GLN A 152 10.92 9.90 4.12
C GLN A 152 10.23 10.08 2.77
N ARG A 153 8.99 10.56 2.79
CA ARG A 153 8.18 10.85 1.62
C ARG A 153 8.49 12.23 1.08
N GLU A 154 8.88 12.32 -0.16
CA GLU A 154 8.95 13.60 -0.86
C GLU A 154 7.59 14.03 -1.40
N GLU A 155 7.34 15.33 -1.33
CA GLU A 155 6.06 15.89 -1.81
C GLU A 155 6.00 15.91 -3.32
N ASP A 156 7.12 16.18 -3.99
CA ASP A 156 7.23 16.24 -5.45
C ASP A 156 8.34 15.32 -5.96
N PRO A 157 8.08 14.00 -6.06
CA PRO A 157 9.09 13.05 -6.47
C PRO A 157 9.37 13.20 -7.96
N ILE A 158 10.52 13.76 -8.30
CA ILE A 158 11.02 13.76 -9.67
C ILE A 158 11.61 12.38 -9.96
N PRO A 159 11.22 11.69 -11.04
CA PRO A 159 11.79 10.40 -11.40
C PRO A 159 13.31 10.46 -11.48
N GLY A 160 13.99 9.60 -10.72
CA GLY A 160 15.45 9.58 -10.64
C GLY A 160 16.05 10.61 -9.68
N ASN A 161 15.26 11.39 -8.99
CA ASN A 161 15.72 12.31 -7.96
C ASN A 161 15.56 11.72 -6.54
N ASP A 162 16.39 12.17 -5.69
CA ASP A 162 16.95 11.61 -4.49
C ASP A 162 16.08 11.61 -3.23
N ALA A 163 14.83 11.86 -3.38
CA ALA A 163 14.01 12.22 -2.27
C ALA A 163 13.63 11.08 -1.35
N THR A 164 13.00 10.06 -1.87
CA THR A 164 12.66 8.86 -1.10
C THR A 164 13.59 7.74 -1.51
N LYS A 165 14.62 7.47 -0.71
CA LYS A 165 15.63 6.46 -1.04
C LYS A 165 15.59 5.31 -0.06
N LEU A 166 15.69 4.10 -0.58
CA LEU A 166 15.92 2.88 0.18
C LEU A 166 17.03 2.07 -0.48
N PRO A 167 17.82 1.30 0.28
CA PRO A 167 18.73 0.35 -0.34
C PRO A 167 17.94 -0.74 -1.05
N SER A 168 18.38 -1.12 -2.24
CA SER A 168 17.82 -2.27 -2.96
C SER A 168 18.25 -3.58 -2.29
N LEU A 169 17.35 -4.56 -2.30
CA LEU A 169 17.68 -5.94 -1.88
C LEU A 169 17.97 -6.86 -3.07
N ARG A 170 18.21 -6.29 -4.26
CA ARG A 170 18.40 -7.05 -5.51
C ARG A 170 19.64 -7.94 -5.51
N ASP A 171 20.68 -7.55 -4.80
CA ASP A 171 21.91 -8.34 -4.64
C ASP A 171 21.73 -9.54 -3.69
N ILE A 172 20.72 -9.47 -2.81
CA ILE A 172 20.34 -10.56 -1.90
C ILE A 172 19.30 -11.48 -2.56
N PHE A 173 18.24 -10.88 -3.14
CA PHE A 173 17.11 -11.60 -3.72
C PHE A 173 16.87 -11.18 -5.17
N TYR A 174 17.08 -12.07 -6.12
CA TYR A 174 16.83 -11.78 -7.53
C TYR A 174 15.37 -11.49 -7.85
N SER A 175 14.44 -12.05 -7.07
CA SER A 175 13.00 -11.89 -7.28
C SER A 175 12.50 -10.46 -7.09
N VAL A 176 13.19 -9.61 -6.33
CA VAL A 176 12.74 -8.24 -6.07
C VAL A 176 12.89 -7.28 -7.24
N GLU A 177 13.67 -7.62 -8.27
CA GLU A 177 14.03 -6.71 -9.37
C GLU A 177 12.83 -5.99 -9.99
N PHE A 178 11.80 -6.72 -10.36
CA PHE A 178 10.61 -6.11 -10.95
C PHE A 178 9.66 -5.51 -9.93
N HIS A 179 9.61 -6.05 -8.73
CA HIS A 179 8.79 -5.52 -7.64
C HIS A 179 9.30 -4.17 -7.14
N GLU A 180 10.61 -4.01 -6.99
CA GLU A 180 11.20 -2.72 -6.62
C GLU A 180 10.98 -1.67 -7.72
N ARG A 181 11.06 -2.03 -8.99
CA ARG A 181 10.71 -1.14 -10.11
C ARG A 181 9.25 -0.72 -10.09
N GLU A 182 8.33 -1.61 -9.74
CA GLU A 182 6.92 -1.28 -9.56
C GLU A 182 6.73 -0.27 -8.42
N VAL A 183 7.33 -0.51 -7.25
CA VAL A 183 7.27 0.43 -6.12
C VAL A 183 7.91 1.77 -6.47
N PHE A 184 9.02 1.76 -7.22
CA PHE A 184 9.66 2.96 -7.74
C PHE A 184 8.69 3.81 -8.57
N GLU A 185 8.06 3.24 -9.57
CA GLU A 185 7.20 4.02 -10.47
C GLU A 185 5.83 4.36 -9.87
N MET A 186 5.27 3.51 -9.00
CA MET A 186 3.94 3.68 -8.43
C MET A 186 3.90 4.60 -7.20
N LEU A 187 5.00 4.71 -6.46
CA LEU A 187 5.08 5.48 -5.21
C LEU A 187 6.21 6.52 -5.20
N GLY A 188 7.18 6.41 -6.10
CA GLY A 188 8.33 7.32 -6.18
C GLY A 188 9.44 6.98 -5.19
N VAL A 189 9.63 5.72 -4.85
CA VAL A 189 10.73 5.23 -4.02
C VAL A 189 11.92 4.87 -4.90
N TYR A 190 13.06 5.52 -4.72
CA TYR A 190 14.29 5.21 -5.43
C TYR A 190 15.09 4.12 -4.69
N PHE A 191 15.44 3.04 -5.37
CA PHE A 191 16.21 1.94 -4.78
C PHE A 191 17.70 2.09 -5.12
N GLU A 192 18.50 2.44 -4.12
CA GLU A 192 19.95 2.59 -4.26
C GLU A 192 20.62 1.22 -4.46
N GLY A 193 21.44 1.11 -5.50
CA GLY A 193 22.09 -0.16 -5.85
C GLY A 193 21.25 -1.06 -6.77
N HIS A 194 20.01 -0.69 -7.09
CA HIS A 194 19.23 -1.43 -8.07
C HIS A 194 19.83 -1.29 -9.48
N PRO A 195 19.97 -2.38 -10.25
CA PRO A 195 20.64 -2.34 -11.56
C PRO A 195 19.85 -1.56 -12.62
N ASP A 196 18.52 -1.45 -12.46
CA ASP A 196 17.65 -0.83 -13.45
C ASP A 196 16.44 -0.14 -12.79
N ASN A 197 16.57 1.15 -12.47
CA ASN A 197 15.48 1.99 -11.95
C ASN A 197 14.66 2.65 -13.08
N ARG A 198 14.47 1.98 -14.23
CA ARG A 198 13.58 2.46 -15.29
C ARG A 198 12.13 2.02 -15.03
N ARG A 199 11.20 2.76 -15.60
CA ARG A 199 9.78 2.43 -15.55
C ARG A 199 9.50 1.06 -16.16
N LEU A 200 8.48 0.39 -15.66
CA LEU A 200 8.06 -0.94 -16.08
C LEU A 200 6.65 -0.94 -16.68
N LEU A 201 5.71 -0.28 -16.02
CA LEU A 201 4.27 -0.30 -16.33
C LEU A 201 3.76 1.02 -16.88
N LEU A 202 4.28 2.15 -16.39
CA LEU A 202 3.86 3.47 -16.83
C LEU A 202 4.53 3.86 -18.15
N PRO A 203 3.84 4.68 -18.98
CA PRO A 203 4.43 5.24 -20.18
C PRO A 203 5.69 6.06 -19.88
N GLU A 204 6.63 6.10 -20.80
CA GLU A 204 7.88 6.85 -20.63
C GLU A 204 7.66 8.36 -20.44
N ASP A 205 6.59 8.90 -21.02
CA ASP A 205 6.19 10.31 -20.95
C ASP A 205 5.31 10.65 -19.74
N TRP A 206 5.16 9.73 -18.76
CA TRP A 206 4.39 10.01 -17.56
C TRP A 206 5.00 11.18 -16.77
N ALA A 207 4.28 12.28 -16.67
CA ALA A 207 4.73 13.52 -16.01
C ALA A 207 3.96 13.86 -14.73
N ASP A 208 2.96 13.06 -14.38
CA ASP A 208 2.19 13.26 -13.16
C ASP A 208 2.84 12.54 -11.96
N LEU A 209 2.29 12.80 -10.77
CA LEU A 209 2.67 12.09 -9.54
C LEU A 209 2.52 10.58 -9.70
N PRO A 210 3.29 9.79 -8.96
CA PRO A 210 3.13 8.34 -8.92
C PRO A 210 1.69 7.94 -8.56
N PRO A 211 1.06 7.03 -9.33
CA PRO A 211 -0.39 6.82 -9.27
C PRO A 211 -0.92 6.14 -8.01
N LEU A 212 -0.09 5.45 -7.23
CA LEU A 212 -0.50 4.84 -5.97
C LEU A 212 -0.32 5.74 -4.74
N ARG A 213 0.20 6.95 -4.93
CA ARG A 213 0.24 7.95 -3.85
C ARG A 213 -1.17 8.44 -3.53
N LYS A 214 -1.45 8.68 -2.26
CA LYS A 214 -2.78 9.14 -1.80
C LYS A 214 -3.15 10.56 -2.23
N ASP A 215 -2.16 11.37 -2.60
CA ASP A 215 -2.36 12.71 -3.15
C ASP A 215 -2.53 12.73 -4.68
N PHE A 216 -2.31 11.60 -5.35
CA PHE A 216 -2.56 11.49 -6.78
C PHE A 216 -4.04 11.76 -7.11
N ARG A 217 -4.28 12.60 -8.10
CA ARG A 217 -5.60 12.91 -8.64
C ARG A 217 -5.61 12.62 -10.12
N ASN A 218 -6.47 11.73 -10.57
CA ASN A 218 -6.68 11.54 -11.99
C ASN A 218 -7.30 12.82 -12.58
N LYS A 219 -6.51 13.54 -13.36
CA LYS A 219 -7.00 14.67 -14.13
C LYS A 219 -7.77 14.06 -15.29
N GLY A 220 -9.11 13.99 -15.17
CA GLY A 220 -9.98 13.44 -16.20
C GLY A 220 -9.62 14.02 -17.57
N ARG A 221 -9.51 13.14 -18.56
CA ARG A 221 -9.34 13.51 -19.97
C ARG A 221 -10.68 13.97 -20.53
#